data_bb141f14d1e700508be09b9ee9be2583
#
_entry.id   bb141f14d1e700508be09b9ee9be2583
#
_cell.length_a   1.000
_cell.length_b   1.000
_cell.length_c   1.000
_cell.angle_alpha   90.00
_cell.angle_beta   90.00
_cell.angle_gamma   90.00
#
_symmetry.space_group_name_H-M   'P 1'
#
loop_
_entity.id
_entity.type
_entity.pdbx_description
1 polymer ?
#
loop_
_entity_poly.entity_id
_entity_poly.type
_entity_poly.pdbx_seq_one_letter_code
_entity_poly.pdbx_strand_id
1 'polypeptide(L)'
;MNAKPRQCWSVLESKAQVELDKVRASVDKAQKVHDKLLTSQSRLKGMYEEYRLQSIAPKPNSLGMSDTLNQRQFMTQLMELLDRMESDITKSSRMLSLLKSKRSIFEIERQKMQSLDEQEKNTFKKLELKMDQRRMDEVGVMQFNLRQRS
;
A
#
# COMPACT_ATOMS: atom_id res chain seq x y z
N MET A 1 -33.62 -26.83 10.60
CA MET A 1 -32.91 -26.24 9.46
C MET A 1 -31.58 -25.62 9.91
N ASN A 2 -30.49 -26.11 9.42
CA ASN A 2 -29.17 -25.54 9.70
C ASN A 2 -28.96 -24.33 8.78
N ALA A 3 -29.32 -23.13 9.28
CA ALA A 3 -28.99 -21.90 8.59
C ALA A 3 -27.45 -21.73 8.61
N LYS A 4 -26.82 -21.78 7.46
CA LYS A 4 -25.38 -21.50 7.33
C LYS A 4 -25.15 -19.97 7.38
N PRO A 5 -24.01 -19.50 7.91
CA PRO A 5 -23.68 -18.10 7.84
C PRO A 5 -23.66 -17.65 6.37
N ARG A 6 -24.11 -16.43 6.12
CA ARG A 6 -24.12 -15.87 4.77
C ARG A 6 -22.70 -15.77 4.23
N GLN A 7 -22.46 -16.39 3.08
CA GLN A 7 -21.15 -16.36 2.44
C GLN A 7 -20.87 -15.02 1.73
N CYS A 8 -21.88 -14.13 1.63
CA CYS A 8 -21.73 -12.87 0.92
C CYS A 8 -20.62 -11.99 1.51
N TRP A 9 -20.48 -11.93 2.84
CA TRP A 9 -19.42 -11.15 3.48
C TRP A 9 -18.04 -11.73 3.20
N SER A 10 -17.89 -13.05 3.19
CA SER A 10 -16.66 -13.72 2.85
C SER A 10 -16.25 -13.45 1.39
N VAL A 11 -17.20 -13.47 0.46
CA VAL A 11 -16.95 -13.14 -0.95
C VAL A 11 -16.56 -11.68 -1.12
N LEU A 12 -17.26 -10.76 -0.43
CA LEU A 12 -16.96 -9.33 -0.46
C LEU A 12 -15.58 -9.03 0.15
N GLU A 13 -15.23 -9.72 1.24
CA GLU A 13 -13.90 -9.61 1.84
C GLU A 13 -12.82 -10.07 0.85
N SER A 14 -13.02 -11.20 0.17
CA SER A 14 -12.07 -11.70 -0.84
C SER A 14 -11.89 -10.72 -2.01
N LYS A 15 -12.98 -10.11 -2.48
CA LYS A 15 -12.93 -9.08 -3.51
C LYS A 15 -12.18 -7.83 -3.02
N ALA A 16 -12.48 -7.38 -1.80
CA ALA A 16 -11.81 -6.25 -1.18
C ALA A 16 -10.30 -6.52 -1.03
N GLN A 17 -9.92 -7.74 -0.67
CA GLN A 17 -8.52 -8.17 -0.57
C GLN A 17 -7.81 -8.11 -1.93
N VAL A 18 -8.46 -8.57 -3.00
CA VAL A 18 -7.90 -8.52 -4.36
C VAL A 18 -7.67 -7.07 -4.80
N GLU A 19 -8.63 -6.18 -4.57
CA GLU A 19 -8.49 -4.76 -4.90
C GLU A 19 -7.39 -4.09 -4.05
N LEU A 20 -7.31 -4.42 -2.77
CA LEU A 20 -6.24 -3.95 -1.89
C LEU A 20 -4.86 -4.41 -2.39
N ASP A 21 -4.72 -5.66 -2.79
CA ASP A 21 -3.46 -6.20 -3.31
C ASP A 21 -3.03 -5.50 -4.60
N LYS A 22 -3.96 -5.16 -5.48
CA LYS A 22 -3.70 -4.37 -6.68
C LYS A 22 -3.17 -2.98 -6.34
N VAL A 23 -3.78 -2.31 -5.37
CA VAL A 23 -3.35 -0.98 -4.92
C VAL A 23 -1.98 -1.05 -4.25
N ARG A 24 -1.73 -2.06 -3.42
CA ARG A 24 -0.41 -2.30 -2.81
C ARG A 24 0.67 -2.48 -3.87
N ALA A 25 0.39 -3.25 -4.91
CA ALA A 25 1.32 -3.42 -6.04
C ALA A 25 1.59 -2.10 -6.76
N SER A 26 0.57 -1.25 -6.94
CA SER A 26 0.70 0.08 -7.53
C SER A 26 1.54 1.01 -6.65
N VAL A 27 1.36 0.96 -5.33
CA VAL A 27 2.17 1.72 -4.36
C VAL A 27 3.63 1.29 -4.46
N ASP A 28 3.91 0.00 -4.49
CA ASP A 28 5.27 -0.53 -4.60
C ASP A 28 5.97 -0.08 -5.88
N LYS A 29 5.26 -0.11 -7.02
CA LYS A 29 5.78 0.39 -8.29
C LYS A 29 6.08 1.89 -8.23
N ALA A 30 5.14 2.67 -7.71
CA ALA A 30 5.30 4.11 -7.58
C ALA A 30 6.45 4.46 -6.64
N GLN A 31 6.62 3.72 -5.55
CA GLN A 31 7.72 3.88 -4.61
C GLN A 31 9.08 3.62 -5.29
N LYS A 32 9.18 2.55 -6.08
CA LYS A 32 10.40 2.23 -6.81
C LYS A 32 10.77 3.30 -7.84
N VAL A 33 9.79 3.81 -8.57
CA VAL A 33 10.00 4.91 -9.53
C VAL A 33 10.48 6.16 -8.82
N HIS A 34 9.84 6.51 -7.70
CA HIS A 34 10.20 7.67 -6.88
C HIS A 34 11.63 7.54 -6.35
N ASP A 35 12.00 6.38 -5.82
CA ASP A 35 13.34 6.12 -5.28
C ASP A 35 14.41 6.19 -6.37
N LYS A 36 14.13 5.70 -7.57
CA LYS A 36 15.03 5.82 -8.74
C LYS A 36 15.24 7.28 -9.14
N LEU A 37 14.19 8.07 -9.15
CA LEU A 37 14.28 9.51 -9.46
C LEU A 37 15.14 10.23 -8.42
N LEU A 38 14.97 9.94 -7.14
CA LEU A 38 15.79 10.51 -6.06
C LEU A 38 17.25 10.11 -6.20
N THR A 39 17.54 8.86 -6.51
CA THR A 39 18.90 8.37 -6.72
C THR A 39 19.56 9.06 -7.92
N SER A 40 18.84 9.18 -9.03
CA SER A 40 19.32 9.85 -10.23
C SER A 40 19.57 11.34 -9.98
N GLN A 41 18.67 11.99 -9.24
CA GLN A 41 18.85 13.40 -8.84
C GLN A 41 20.12 13.58 -8.00
N SER A 42 20.34 12.69 -7.04
CA SER A 42 21.53 12.72 -6.19
C SER A 42 22.83 12.59 -7.01
N ARG A 43 22.84 11.68 -8.00
CA ARG A 43 23.98 11.52 -8.91
C ARG A 43 24.23 12.77 -9.74
N LEU A 44 23.20 13.35 -10.30
CA LEU A 44 23.31 14.56 -11.14
C LEU A 44 23.74 15.76 -10.31
N LYS A 45 23.25 15.90 -9.08
CA LYS A 45 23.73 16.93 -8.15
C LYS A 45 25.21 16.76 -7.83
N GLY A 46 25.65 15.53 -7.60
CA GLY A 46 27.05 15.19 -7.40
C GLY A 46 27.92 15.56 -8.61
N MET A 47 27.49 15.23 -9.81
CA MET A 47 28.15 15.61 -11.06
C MET A 47 28.23 17.14 -11.22
N TYR A 48 27.15 17.84 -10.94
CA TYR A 48 27.10 19.29 -11.00
C TYR A 48 28.13 19.91 -10.05
N GLU A 49 28.21 19.45 -8.82
CA GLU A 49 29.17 19.93 -7.81
C GLU A 49 30.62 19.65 -8.23
N GLU A 50 30.91 18.46 -8.78
CA GLU A 50 32.22 18.12 -9.30
C GLU A 50 32.64 19.07 -10.42
N TYR A 51 31.78 19.31 -11.40
CA TYR A 51 32.05 20.24 -12.49
C TYR A 51 32.18 21.69 -11.99
N ARG A 52 31.37 22.09 -11.03
CA ARG A 52 31.46 23.43 -10.42
C ARG A 52 32.83 23.62 -9.75
N LEU A 53 33.29 22.65 -8.98
CA LEU A 53 34.59 22.69 -8.30
C LEU A 53 35.76 22.70 -9.34
N GLN A 54 35.65 21.93 -10.40
CA GLN A 54 36.63 21.91 -11.45
C GLN A 54 36.73 23.26 -12.21
N SER A 55 35.61 23.96 -12.34
CA SER A 55 35.59 25.27 -12.99
C SER A 55 36.21 26.39 -12.12
N ILE A 56 36.22 26.22 -10.81
CA ILE A 56 36.80 27.18 -9.85
C ILE A 56 38.30 26.91 -9.63
N ALA A 57 38.74 25.62 -9.72
CA ALA A 57 40.11 25.24 -9.48
C ALA A 57 41.03 25.85 -10.58
N PRO A 58 42.15 26.51 -10.21
CA PRO A 58 43.12 26.98 -11.21
C PRO A 58 43.74 25.79 -11.93
N LYS A 59 43.50 25.70 -13.23
CA LYS A 59 44.07 24.65 -14.06
C LYS A 59 45.48 25.08 -14.53
N PRO A 60 46.49 24.21 -14.41
CA PRO A 60 47.86 24.56 -14.83
C PRO A 60 48.00 24.76 -16.34
N ASN A 61 47.07 24.27 -17.15
CA ASN A 61 47.03 24.50 -18.60
C ASN A 61 45.78 25.31 -18.93
N SER A 62 45.95 26.47 -19.55
CA SER A 62 44.82 27.26 -20.04
C SER A 62 44.03 26.46 -21.07
N LEU A 63 42.86 25.98 -20.66
CA LEU A 63 41.89 25.43 -21.60
C LEU A 63 41.47 26.52 -22.58
N GLY A 64 41.39 26.19 -23.88
CA GLY A 64 40.92 27.12 -24.90
C GLY A 64 39.50 27.61 -24.57
N MET A 65 39.14 28.79 -25.13
CA MET A 65 37.81 29.37 -24.96
C MET A 65 36.66 28.41 -25.30
N SER A 66 36.90 27.52 -26.33
CA SER A 66 35.88 26.56 -26.74
C SER A 66 35.59 25.50 -25.65
N ASP A 67 36.59 25.04 -24.90
CA ASP A 67 36.44 24.12 -23.81
C ASP A 67 35.67 24.73 -22.63
N THR A 68 35.96 25.99 -22.33
CA THR A 68 35.23 26.75 -21.29
C THR A 68 33.75 26.96 -21.67
N LEU A 69 33.46 27.27 -22.93
CA LEU A 69 32.11 27.41 -23.45
C LEU A 69 31.35 26.09 -23.40
N ASN A 70 31.99 24.99 -23.81
CA ASN A 70 31.41 23.64 -23.75
C ASN A 70 31.09 23.23 -22.32
N GLN A 71 31.98 23.53 -21.38
CA GLN A 71 31.78 23.26 -19.98
C GLN A 71 30.56 24.04 -19.41
N ARG A 72 30.45 25.32 -19.76
CA ARG A 72 29.31 26.17 -19.38
C ARG A 72 28.00 25.65 -19.98
N GLN A 73 27.98 25.28 -21.24
CA GLN A 73 26.84 24.69 -21.91
C GLN A 73 26.43 23.39 -21.24
N PHE A 74 27.38 22.52 -20.92
CA PHE A 74 27.14 21.27 -20.21
C PHE A 74 26.52 21.51 -18.85
N MET A 75 27.05 22.47 -18.07
CA MET A 75 26.50 22.82 -16.77
C MET A 75 25.08 23.40 -16.87
N THR A 76 24.81 24.22 -17.89
CA THR A 76 23.46 24.74 -18.14
C THR A 76 22.47 23.63 -18.45
N GLN A 77 22.87 22.69 -19.30
CA GLN A 77 22.06 21.52 -19.63
C GLN A 77 21.81 20.63 -18.39
N LEU A 78 22.81 20.48 -17.55
CA LEU A 78 22.70 19.71 -16.31
C LEU A 78 21.73 20.39 -15.32
N MET A 79 21.77 21.72 -15.21
CA MET A 79 20.81 22.48 -14.39
C MET A 79 19.37 22.33 -14.91
N GLU A 80 19.18 22.43 -16.22
CA GLU A 80 17.87 22.22 -16.85
C GLU A 80 17.34 20.82 -16.58
N LEU A 81 18.20 19.83 -16.66
CA LEU A 81 17.86 18.43 -16.37
C LEU A 81 17.48 18.25 -14.90
N LEU A 82 18.22 18.87 -13.98
CA LEU A 82 17.91 18.86 -12.54
C LEU A 82 16.55 19.50 -12.24
N ASP A 83 16.24 20.62 -12.92
CA ASP A 83 14.94 21.30 -12.76
C ASP A 83 13.79 20.40 -13.24
N ARG A 84 13.94 19.74 -14.38
CA ARG A 84 12.97 18.78 -14.89
C ARG A 84 12.79 17.60 -13.93
N MET A 85 13.90 17.09 -13.39
CA MET A 85 13.86 16.02 -12.40
C MET A 85 13.13 16.42 -11.15
N GLU A 86 13.33 17.61 -10.65
CA GLU A 86 12.63 18.12 -9.48
C GLU A 86 11.13 18.19 -9.72
N SER A 87 10.71 18.63 -10.90
CA SER A 87 9.30 18.59 -11.32
C SER A 87 8.76 17.16 -11.36
N ASP A 88 9.52 16.21 -11.93
CA ASP A 88 9.13 14.80 -11.99
C ASP A 88 9.04 14.16 -10.61
N ILE A 89 9.97 14.49 -9.72
CA ILE A 89 9.97 14.02 -8.33
C ILE A 89 8.72 14.54 -7.59
N THR A 90 8.37 15.80 -7.79
CA THR A 90 7.16 16.39 -7.20
C THR A 90 5.91 15.66 -7.68
N LYS A 91 5.78 15.40 -8.97
CA LYS A 91 4.67 14.64 -9.55
C LYS A 91 4.61 13.21 -9.01
N SER A 92 5.76 12.55 -8.94
CA SER A 92 5.90 11.19 -8.41
C SER A 92 5.50 11.14 -6.93
N SER A 93 5.91 12.12 -6.13
CA SER A 93 5.54 12.25 -4.73
C SER A 93 4.02 12.42 -4.54
N ARG A 94 3.40 13.25 -5.37
CA ARG A 94 1.93 13.43 -5.35
C ARG A 94 1.19 12.14 -5.72
N MET A 95 1.63 11.46 -6.77
CA MET A 95 1.06 10.19 -7.19
C MET A 95 1.18 9.13 -6.08
N LEU A 96 2.35 9.04 -5.47
CA LEU A 96 2.60 8.12 -4.37
C LEU A 96 1.69 8.40 -3.17
N SER A 97 1.52 9.68 -2.82
CA SER A 97 0.62 10.11 -1.75
C SER A 97 -0.84 9.73 -2.03
N LEU A 98 -1.30 9.95 -3.26
CA LEU A 98 -2.66 9.57 -3.69
C LEU A 98 -2.87 8.05 -3.60
N LEU A 99 -1.90 7.27 -4.06
CA LEU A 99 -1.96 5.81 -4.02
C LEU A 99 -1.94 5.28 -2.58
N LYS A 100 -1.15 5.88 -1.69
CA LYS A 100 -1.13 5.54 -0.27
C LYS A 100 -2.47 5.84 0.41
N SER A 101 -3.09 6.97 0.08
CA SER A 101 -4.44 7.32 0.57
C SER A 101 -5.48 6.31 0.08
N LYS A 102 -5.42 5.94 -1.18
CA LYS A 102 -6.28 4.91 -1.77
C LYS A 102 -6.10 3.57 -1.07
N ARG A 103 -4.86 3.18 -0.80
CA ARG A 103 -4.54 1.96 -0.04
C ARG A 103 -5.19 1.98 1.34
N SER A 104 -5.11 3.09 2.06
CA SER A 104 -5.75 3.23 3.39
C SER A 104 -7.26 3.05 3.31
N ILE A 105 -7.92 3.62 2.31
CA ILE A 105 -9.36 3.48 2.10
C ILE A 105 -9.73 2.00 1.86
N PHE A 106 -8.99 1.32 1.01
CA PHE A 106 -9.23 -0.10 0.72
C PHE A 106 -8.91 -1.01 1.92
N GLU A 107 -7.91 -0.68 2.72
CA GLU A 107 -7.63 -1.41 3.97
C GLU A 107 -8.79 -1.30 4.96
N ILE A 108 -9.34 -0.11 5.13
CA ILE A 108 -10.51 0.13 6.00
C ILE A 108 -11.71 -0.66 5.48
N GLU A 109 -11.94 -0.63 4.19
CA GLU A 109 -13.06 -1.35 3.57
C GLU A 109 -12.93 -2.87 3.74
N ARG A 110 -11.74 -3.41 3.54
CA ARG A 110 -11.47 -4.83 3.80
C ARG A 110 -11.71 -5.19 5.27
N GLN A 111 -11.25 -4.36 6.19
CA GLN A 111 -11.46 -4.56 7.63
C GLN A 111 -12.94 -4.53 8.00
N LYS A 112 -13.74 -3.65 7.39
CA LYS A 112 -15.19 -3.62 7.58
C LYS A 112 -15.85 -4.93 7.15
N MET A 113 -15.49 -5.42 5.97
CA MET A 113 -16.02 -6.69 5.45
C MET A 113 -15.62 -7.87 6.33
N GLN A 114 -14.37 -7.89 6.80
CA GLN A 114 -13.89 -8.91 7.73
C GLN A 114 -14.66 -8.88 9.05
N SER A 115 -14.88 -7.69 9.61
CA SER A 115 -15.63 -7.53 10.86
C SER A 115 -17.07 -8.00 10.71
N LEU A 116 -17.72 -7.67 9.60
CA LEU A 116 -19.09 -8.11 9.33
C LEU A 116 -19.19 -9.63 9.19
N ASP A 117 -18.22 -10.23 8.51
CA ASP A 117 -18.14 -11.70 8.38
C ASP A 117 -17.95 -12.38 9.74
N GLU A 118 -17.04 -11.87 10.56
CA GLU A 118 -16.81 -12.39 11.92
C GLU A 118 -18.02 -12.23 12.82
N GLN A 119 -18.71 -11.10 12.78
CA GLN A 119 -19.93 -10.86 13.55
C GLN A 119 -21.02 -11.86 13.16
N GLU A 120 -21.19 -12.10 11.88
CA GLU A 120 -22.19 -13.04 11.39
C GLU A 120 -21.86 -14.47 11.82
N LYS A 121 -20.62 -14.89 11.70
CA LYS A 121 -20.13 -16.20 12.17
C LYS A 121 -20.34 -16.36 13.68
N ASN A 122 -20.03 -15.35 14.46
CA ASN A 122 -20.22 -15.36 15.91
C ASN A 122 -21.71 -15.44 16.29
N THR A 123 -22.57 -14.70 15.60
CA THR A 123 -24.01 -14.75 15.79
C THR A 123 -24.54 -16.14 15.48
N PHE A 124 -24.08 -16.74 14.40
CA PHE A 124 -24.46 -18.10 14.00
C PHE A 124 -24.02 -19.14 15.05
N LYS A 125 -22.79 -19.05 15.55
CA LYS A 125 -22.29 -19.92 16.64
C LYS A 125 -23.11 -19.80 17.90
N LYS A 126 -23.49 -18.59 18.30
CA LYS A 126 -24.34 -18.34 19.47
C LYS A 126 -25.72 -18.98 19.31
N LEU A 127 -26.33 -18.90 18.12
CA LEU A 127 -27.57 -19.52 17.79
C LEU A 127 -27.50 -21.06 17.86
N GLU A 128 -26.41 -21.63 17.30
CA GLU A 128 -26.17 -23.08 17.41
C GLU A 128 -26.04 -23.55 18.85
N LEU A 129 -25.26 -22.83 19.66
CA LEU A 129 -25.10 -23.15 21.07
C LEU A 129 -26.44 -23.11 21.82
N LYS A 130 -27.27 -22.10 21.54
CA LYS A 130 -28.62 -22.00 22.13
C LYS A 130 -29.50 -23.17 21.71
N MET A 131 -29.47 -23.57 20.45
CA MET A 131 -30.22 -24.71 19.94
C MET A 131 -29.75 -26.01 20.57
N ASP A 132 -28.46 -26.23 20.70
CA ASP A 132 -27.90 -27.41 21.34
C ASP A 132 -28.27 -27.47 22.82
N GLN A 133 -28.24 -26.33 23.52
CA GLN A 133 -28.67 -26.23 24.93
C GLN A 133 -30.14 -26.56 25.08
N ARG A 134 -31.02 -26.08 24.21
CA ARG A 134 -32.44 -26.42 24.20
C ARG A 134 -32.64 -27.92 23.97
N ARG A 135 -31.92 -28.51 23.03
CA ARG A 135 -31.99 -29.97 22.79
C ARG A 135 -31.56 -30.77 24.01
N MET A 136 -30.48 -30.33 24.69
CA MET A 136 -30.02 -30.98 25.91
C MET A 136 -31.07 -30.83 27.04
N ASP A 137 -31.66 -29.66 27.17
CA ASP A 137 -32.72 -29.42 28.17
C ASP A 137 -33.96 -30.27 27.90
N GLU A 138 -34.39 -30.41 26.65
CA GLU A 138 -35.48 -31.27 26.24
C GLU A 138 -35.19 -32.76 26.53
N VAL A 139 -33.99 -33.22 26.23
CA VAL A 139 -33.55 -34.59 26.55
C VAL A 139 -33.52 -34.81 28.05
N GLY A 140 -33.03 -33.83 28.82
CA GLY A 140 -33.03 -33.87 30.29
C GLY A 140 -34.43 -33.99 30.87
N VAL A 141 -35.38 -33.21 30.36
CA VAL A 141 -36.81 -33.27 30.77
C VAL A 141 -37.41 -34.62 30.43
N MET A 142 -37.14 -35.14 29.24
CA MET A 142 -37.63 -36.47 28.83
C MET A 142 -37.11 -37.57 29.75
N GLN A 143 -35.80 -37.58 30.05
CA GLN A 143 -35.18 -38.54 30.96
C GLN A 143 -35.78 -38.46 32.38
N PHE A 144 -36.00 -37.28 32.87
CA PHE A 144 -36.62 -37.05 34.16
C PHE A 144 -38.05 -37.60 34.21
N ASN A 145 -38.86 -37.34 33.19
CA ASN A 145 -40.21 -37.84 33.07
C ASN A 145 -40.25 -39.38 33.01
N LEU A 146 -39.31 -40.01 32.27
CA LEU A 146 -39.18 -41.46 32.19
C LEU A 146 -38.80 -42.09 33.54
N ARG A 147 -37.96 -41.46 34.34
CA ARG A 147 -37.58 -41.92 35.69
C ARG A 147 -38.73 -41.83 36.66
N GLN A 148 -39.62 -40.85 36.51
CA GLN A 148 -40.81 -40.73 37.39
C GLN A 148 -41.89 -41.74 37.06
N ARG A 149 -41.92 -42.31 35.86
CA ARG A 149 -42.89 -43.34 35.43
C ARG A 149 -42.51 -44.77 35.80
N SER A 150 -41.32 -45.01 36.26
CA SER A 150 -40.87 -46.32 36.71
C SER A 150 -41.06 -46.52 38.23
#